data_e00cf19307ad1090c55fbdd84a8b8cff
#
_entry.id   e00cf19307ad1090c55fbdd84a8b8cff
#
_cell.length_a   1.000
_cell.length_b   1.000
_cell.length_c   1.000
_cell.angle_alpha   90.00
_cell.angle_beta   90.00
_cell.angle_gamma   90.00
#
_symmetry.space_group_name_H-M   'P 1'
#
loop_
_entity.id
_entity.type
_entity.pdbx_description
1 polymer ?
#
loop_
_entity_poly.entity_id
_entity_poly.type
_entity_poly.pdbx_seq_one_letter_code
_entity_poly.pdbx_strand_id
1 'polypeptide(L)'
;MVKAMTSSPRTVGRPREPDLDDRVLDAARSVYGERGWSGFTVDEVARRAGVGKGSLYLRWPNKAALLVDAVRSAAPSVGNINLGNLELDLREFARQWMAFVQSIEGTMVSRLIMDRHSNEELAAVVGELDYPDYIRSTRALVRRAVRRGEIDPGITPTLIADLVAGAITTHVRSTPPGLAEVAHTETYLTQLVDTVLRGVGYRHPSAQDSPGDDT
;
A
#
# COMPACT_ATOMS: atom_id res chain seq x y z
N MET A 1 -19.84 -13.33 -66.46
CA MET A 1 -20.20 -12.28 -65.54
C MET A 1 -19.93 -12.76 -64.14
N VAL A 2 -18.78 -12.42 -63.56
CA VAL A 2 -18.38 -12.82 -62.22
C VAL A 2 -18.62 -11.61 -61.26
N LYS A 3 -19.47 -11.80 -60.28
CA LYS A 3 -19.89 -10.76 -59.33
C LYS A 3 -18.86 -10.69 -58.20
N ALA A 4 -18.07 -9.63 -58.12
CA ALA A 4 -17.11 -9.38 -57.08
C ALA A 4 -17.87 -9.12 -55.76
N MET A 5 -17.61 -9.94 -54.73
CA MET A 5 -18.02 -9.72 -53.34
C MET A 5 -17.06 -8.74 -52.70
N THR A 6 -17.51 -7.51 -52.48
CA THR A 6 -16.80 -6.51 -51.68
C THR A 6 -16.91 -6.90 -50.19
N SER A 7 -15.79 -7.31 -49.63
CA SER A 7 -15.61 -7.50 -48.20
C SER A 7 -15.51 -6.14 -47.50
N SER A 8 -16.47 -5.83 -46.61
CA SER A 8 -16.39 -4.65 -45.75
C SER A 8 -15.25 -4.78 -44.75
N PRO A 9 -14.45 -3.75 -44.49
CA PRO A 9 -13.40 -3.79 -43.49
C PRO A 9 -14.01 -3.88 -42.09
N ARG A 10 -13.56 -4.86 -41.30
CA ARG A 10 -13.86 -5.00 -39.87
C ARG A 10 -13.31 -3.75 -39.18
N THR A 11 -14.20 -3.02 -38.49
CA THR A 11 -13.86 -1.89 -37.65
C THR A 11 -12.88 -2.37 -36.57
N VAL A 12 -11.62 -2.00 -36.70
CA VAL A 12 -10.61 -2.17 -35.66
C VAL A 12 -11.06 -1.33 -34.47
N GLY A 13 -11.30 -1.96 -33.32
CA GLY A 13 -11.67 -1.26 -32.10
C GLY A 13 -10.65 -0.17 -31.78
N ARG A 14 -11.16 0.97 -31.30
CA ARG A 14 -10.36 2.12 -30.87
C ARG A 14 -9.19 1.65 -30.00
N PRO A 15 -7.95 2.08 -30.28
CA PRO A 15 -6.78 1.70 -29.47
C PRO A 15 -7.05 1.98 -27.99
N ARG A 16 -6.61 1.07 -27.09
CA ARG A 16 -6.66 1.28 -25.66
C ARG A 16 -5.90 2.56 -25.32
N GLU A 17 -6.57 3.53 -24.69
CA GLU A 17 -5.88 4.65 -24.05
C GLU A 17 -5.14 4.08 -22.83
N PRO A 18 -3.81 4.08 -22.79
CA PRO A 18 -3.05 3.48 -21.68
C PRO A 18 -3.37 4.11 -20.32
N ASP A 19 -3.83 5.35 -20.33
CA ASP A 19 -4.12 6.20 -19.17
C ASP A 19 -5.56 6.03 -18.61
N LEU A 20 -6.42 5.25 -19.28
CA LEU A 20 -7.82 5.15 -18.86
C LEU A 20 -7.98 4.34 -17.59
N ASP A 21 -7.26 3.23 -17.48
CA ASP A 21 -7.37 2.33 -16.33
C ASP A 21 -6.84 3.04 -15.07
N ASP A 22 -5.72 3.75 -15.16
CA ASP A 22 -5.15 4.52 -14.05
C ASP A 22 -6.12 5.61 -13.57
N ARG A 23 -6.71 6.38 -14.48
CA ARG A 23 -7.73 7.40 -14.12
C ARG A 23 -8.96 6.80 -13.45
N VAL A 24 -9.41 5.63 -13.90
CA VAL A 24 -10.55 4.95 -13.29
C VAL A 24 -10.20 4.43 -11.88
N LEU A 25 -9.02 3.83 -11.70
CA LEU A 25 -8.58 3.34 -10.40
C LEU A 25 -8.34 4.49 -9.42
N ASP A 26 -7.78 5.63 -9.86
CA ASP A 26 -7.65 6.85 -9.06
C ASP A 26 -9.02 7.39 -8.61
N ALA A 27 -9.96 7.48 -9.55
CA ALA A 27 -11.33 7.89 -9.23
C ALA A 27 -12.02 6.92 -8.26
N ALA A 28 -11.80 5.61 -8.43
CA ALA A 28 -12.34 4.59 -7.53
C ALA A 28 -11.80 4.75 -6.11
N ARG A 29 -10.49 4.97 -5.96
CA ARG A 29 -9.84 5.24 -4.65
C ARG A 29 -10.44 6.46 -3.96
N SER A 30 -10.57 7.57 -4.67
CA SER A 30 -11.17 8.79 -4.14
C SER A 30 -12.64 8.58 -3.73
N VAL A 31 -13.46 7.99 -4.60
CA VAL A 31 -14.89 7.77 -4.33
C VAL A 31 -15.07 6.89 -3.09
N TYR A 32 -14.31 5.78 -3.01
CA TYR A 32 -14.41 4.90 -1.85
C TYR A 32 -13.91 5.56 -0.56
N GLY A 33 -12.78 6.24 -0.62
CA GLY A 33 -12.23 6.97 0.53
C GLY A 33 -13.19 8.00 1.10
N GLU A 34 -13.91 8.74 0.23
CA GLU A 34 -14.86 9.76 0.63
C GLU A 34 -16.21 9.19 1.10
N ARG A 35 -16.75 8.20 0.38
CA ARG A 35 -18.16 7.79 0.50
C ARG A 35 -18.38 6.41 1.11
N GLY A 36 -17.32 5.59 1.24
CA GLY A 36 -17.40 4.21 1.69
C GLY A 36 -18.18 3.31 0.75
N TRP A 37 -18.44 2.08 1.19
CA TRP A 37 -19.08 1.05 0.36
C TRP A 37 -20.46 1.40 -0.14
N SER A 38 -21.31 2.02 0.69
CA SER A 38 -22.68 2.39 0.31
C SER A 38 -22.72 3.47 -0.77
N GLY A 39 -21.77 4.41 -0.76
CA GLY A 39 -21.65 5.47 -1.75
C GLY A 39 -20.74 5.13 -2.93
N PHE A 40 -20.05 3.99 -2.89
CA PHE A 40 -19.20 3.51 -3.95
C PHE A 40 -20.02 2.83 -5.04
N THR A 41 -20.16 3.49 -6.17
CA THR A 41 -20.89 2.98 -7.34
C THR A 41 -20.09 3.13 -8.61
N VAL A 42 -20.26 2.20 -9.57
CA VAL A 42 -19.60 2.27 -10.88
C VAL A 42 -19.97 3.57 -11.61
N ASP A 43 -21.17 4.07 -11.43
CA ASP A 43 -21.67 5.31 -12.04
C ASP A 43 -20.92 6.53 -11.53
N GLU A 44 -20.69 6.63 -10.22
CA GLU A 44 -19.96 7.74 -9.62
C GLU A 44 -18.47 7.70 -10.01
N VAL A 45 -17.88 6.51 -10.07
CA VAL A 45 -16.51 6.35 -10.54
C VAL A 45 -16.38 6.75 -12.01
N ALA A 46 -17.30 6.32 -12.88
CA ALA A 46 -17.34 6.68 -14.30
C ALA A 46 -17.42 8.21 -14.49
N ARG A 47 -18.33 8.86 -13.74
CA ARG A 47 -18.49 10.31 -13.74
C ARG A 47 -17.21 11.04 -13.31
N ARG A 48 -16.57 10.58 -12.24
CA ARG A 48 -15.34 11.19 -11.68
C ARG A 48 -14.14 10.98 -12.61
N ALA A 49 -14.01 9.80 -13.21
CA ALA A 49 -12.95 9.48 -14.15
C ALA A 49 -13.13 10.16 -15.54
N GLY A 50 -14.32 10.72 -15.82
CA GLY A 50 -14.63 11.31 -17.12
C GLY A 50 -14.73 10.27 -18.25
N VAL A 51 -15.24 9.06 -17.94
CA VAL A 51 -15.35 7.94 -18.90
C VAL A 51 -16.76 7.42 -19.00
N GLY A 52 -17.08 6.79 -20.15
CA GLY A 52 -18.39 6.18 -20.36
C GLY A 52 -18.57 4.94 -19.48
N LYS A 53 -19.73 4.81 -18.82
CA LYS A 53 -20.12 3.68 -17.97
C LYS A 53 -19.92 2.31 -18.64
N GLY A 54 -20.25 2.21 -19.95
CA GLY A 54 -20.07 0.97 -20.71
C GLY A 54 -18.61 0.52 -20.80
N SER A 55 -17.66 1.47 -20.83
CA SER A 55 -16.23 1.15 -20.84
C SER A 55 -15.74 0.54 -19.52
N LEU A 56 -16.37 0.91 -18.39
CA LEU A 56 -16.04 0.32 -17.10
C LEU A 56 -16.57 -1.11 -16.98
N TYR A 57 -17.82 -1.36 -17.38
CA TYR A 57 -18.41 -2.71 -17.29
C TYR A 57 -17.72 -3.75 -18.19
N LEU A 58 -17.03 -3.30 -19.25
CA LEU A 58 -16.20 -4.19 -20.07
C LEU A 58 -14.95 -4.71 -19.33
N ARG A 59 -14.49 -3.99 -18.30
CA ARG A 59 -13.28 -4.32 -17.50
C ARG A 59 -13.64 -4.84 -16.12
N TRP A 60 -14.58 -4.19 -15.47
CA TRP A 60 -15.03 -4.51 -14.12
C TRP A 60 -16.51 -4.83 -14.12
N PRO A 61 -16.89 -6.12 -14.04
CA PRO A 61 -18.29 -6.55 -14.15
C PRO A 61 -19.18 -6.03 -13.01
N ASN A 62 -18.58 -5.65 -11.89
CA ASN A 62 -19.26 -5.10 -10.72
C ASN A 62 -18.36 -4.18 -9.90
N LYS A 63 -18.94 -3.50 -8.92
CA LYS A 63 -18.20 -2.56 -8.06
C LYS A 63 -17.15 -3.25 -7.18
N ALA A 64 -17.37 -4.51 -6.79
CA ALA A 64 -16.41 -5.27 -5.98
C ALA A 64 -15.12 -5.53 -6.77
N ALA A 65 -15.22 -6.00 -8.01
CA ALA A 65 -14.05 -6.21 -8.88
C ALA A 65 -13.28 -4.91 -9.11
N LEU A 66 -13.99 -3.79 -9.32
CA LEU A 66 -13.36 -2.47 -9.44
C LEU A 66 -12.61 -2.06 -8.16
N LEU A 67 -13.21 -2.29 -7.00
CA LEU A 67 -12.57 -1.98 -5.71
C LEU A 67 -11.33 -2.85 -5.46
N VAL A 68 -11.38 -4.14 -5.76
CA VAL A 68 -10.23 -5.06 -5.66
C VAL A 68 -9.04 -4.52 -6.44
N ASP A 69 -9.25 -4.14 -7.71
CA ASP A 69 -8.16 -3.63 -8.54
C ASP A 69 -7.67 -2.25 -8.07
N ALA A 70 -8.58 -1.37 -7.63
CA ALA A 70 -8.22 -0.08 -7.06
C ALA A 70 -7.36 -0.21 -5.79
N VAL A 71 -7.65 -1.20 -4.93
CA VAL A 71 -6.86 -1.49 -3.73
C VAL A 71 -5.52 -2.15 -4.09
N ARG A 72 -5.50 -3.09 -5.02
CA ARG A 72 -4.24 -3.73 -5.48
C ARG A 72 -3.26 -2.71 -6.05
N SER A 73 -3.76 -1.75 -6.84
CA SER A 73 -2.92 -0.69 -7.41
C SER A 73 -2.47 0.36 -6.39
N ALA A 74 -3.14 0.43 -5.24
CA ALA A 74 -2.83 1.34 -4.13
C ALA A 74 -1.91 0.71 -3.07
N ALA A 75 -1.66 -0.60 -3.15
CA ALA A 75 -0.86 -1.28 -2.14
C ALA A 75 0.50 -0.57 -1.98
N PRO A 76 0.90 -0.25 -0.73
CA PRO A 76 2.18 0.41 -0.52
C PRO A 76 3.27 -0.51 -1.06
N SER A 77 3.97 -0.05 -2.07
CA SER A 77 5.22 -0.65 -2.46
C SER A 77 6.23 -0.30 -1.37
N VAL A 78 6.14 -0.98 -0.23
CA VAL A 78 7.27 -1.05 0.71
C VAL A 78 8.31 -1.86 -0.04
N GLY A 79 9.07 -1.17 -0.87
CA GLY A 79 10.08 -1.76 -1.72
C GLY A 79 11.06 -2.60 -0.91
N ASN A 80 11.98 -3.24 -1.59
CA ASN A 80 12.98 -4.11 -0.95
C ASN A 80 13.94 -3.23 -0.11
N ILE A 81 13.42 -2.70 1.03
CA ILE A 81 14.22 -1.90 1.96
C ILE A 81 15.33 -2.81 2.49
N ASN A 82 16.58 -2.49 2.15
CA ASN A 82 17.77 -3.20 2.60
C ASN A 82 18.96 -2.23 2.59
N LEU A 83 19.02 -1.39 3.61
CA LEU A 83 20.00 -0.29 3.75
C LEU A 83 21.20 -0.69 4.61
N GLY A 84 21.30 -1.98 4.97
CA GLY A 84 22.49 -2.53 5.65
C GLY A 84 22.30 -2.85 7.12
N ASN A 85 21.43 -2.17 7.85
CA ASN A 85 21.11 -2.48 9.24
C ASN A 85 19.65 -2.21 9.56
N LEU A 86 19.16 -2.73 10.70
CA LEU A 86 17.78 -2.61 11.12
C LEU A 86 17.35 -1.17 11.35
N GLU A 87 18.24 -0.34 11.89
CA GLU A 87 17.93 1.07 12.17
C GLU A 87 17.57 1.82 10.88
N LEU A 88 18.45 1.77 9.88
CA LEU A 88 18.21 2.42 8.59
C LEU A 88 16.97 1.84 7.88
N ASP A 89 16.82 0.52 7.93
CA ASP A 89 15.69 -0.17 7.35
C ASP A 89 14.36 0.28 7.99
N LEU A 90 14.30 0.41 9.33
CA LEU A 90 13.09 0.85 10.04
C LEU A 90 12.80 2.34 9.85
N ARG A 91 13.82 3.21 9.78
CA ARG A 91 13.63 4.63 9.49
C ARG A 91 13.01 4.83 8.11
N GLU A 92 13.51 4.14 7.10
CA GLU A 92 12.97 4.21 5.74
C GLU A 92 11.55 3.61 5.66
N PHE A 93 11.32 2.48 6.34
CA PHE A 93 10.00 1.89 6.47
C PHE A 93 9.00 2.87 7.12
N ALA A 94 9.36 3.49 8.23
CA ALA A 94 8.53 4.44 8.95
C ALA A 94 8.19 5.66 8.07
N ARG A 95 9.15 6.19 7.32
CA ARG A 95 8.96 7.31 6.40
C ARG A 95 7.99 6.94 5.26
N GLN A 96 8.17 5.79 4.62
CA GLN A 96 7.28 5.32 3.55
C GLN A 96 5.86 5.06 4.08
N TRP A 97 5.75 4.45 5.27
CA TRP A 97 4.46 4.17 5.88
C TRP A 97 3.71 5.44 6.28
N MET A 98 4.41 6.44 6.82
CA MET A 98 3.84 7.76 7.12
C MET A 98 3.26 8.41 5.85
N ALA A 99 4.03 8.46 4.78
CA ALA A 99 3.59 8.98 3.49
C ALA A 99 2.35 8.24 2.96
N PHE A 100 2.35 6.91 3.06
CA PHE A 100 1.20 6.09 2.65
C PHE A 100 -0.05 6.40 3.49
N VAL A 101 0.05 6.42 4.81
CA VAL A 101 -1.12 6.66 5.68
C VAL A 101 -1.73 8.04 5.46
N GLN A 102 -0.93 9.03 5.05
CA GLN A 102 -1.38 10.39 4.72
C GLN A 102 -1.94 10.51 3.31
N SER A 103 -1.75 9.52 2.45
CA SER A 103 -2.25 9.53 1.08
C SER A 103 -3.73 9.16 0.97
N ILE A 104 -4.30 9.40 -0.22
CA ILE A 104 -5.66 8.97 -0.56
C ILE A 104 -5.79 7.45 -0.45
N GLU A 105 -4.76 6.74 -0.92
CA GLU A 105 -4.67 5.28 -0.89
C GLU A 105 -4.72 4.74 0.54
N GLY A 106 -3.93 5.32 1.43
CA GLY A 106 -3.91 4.95 2.85
C GLY A 106 -5.24 5.23 3.54
N THR A 107 -5.91 6.31 3.19
CA THR A 107 -7.25 6.62 3.68
C THR A 107 -8.27 5.57 3.22
N MET A 108 -8.23 5.22 1.94
CA MET A 108 -9.09 4.19 1.36
C MET A 108 -8.86 2.82 2.01
N VAL A 109 -7.61 2.36 2.10
CA VAL A 109 -7.27 1.06 2.70
C VAL A 109 -7.70 0.98 4.15
N SER A 110 -7.49 2.04 4.91
CA SER A 110 -7.89 2.10 6.30
C SER A 110 -9.40 2.00 6.49
N ARG A 111 -10.15 2.70 5.64
CA ARG A 111 -11.61 2.62 5.65
C ARG A 111 -12.07 1.21 5.30
N LEU A 112 -11.47 0.60 4.29
CA LEU A 112 -11.76 -0.78 3.89
C LEU A 112 -11.56 -1.78 5.04
N ILE A 113 -10.46 -1.64 5.79
CA ILE A 113 -10.16 -2.48 6.96
C ILE A 113 -11.23 -2.31 8.04
N MET A 114 -11.77 -1.11 8.24
CA MET A 114 -12.82 -0.87 9.21
C MET A 114 -14.19 -1.37 8.72
N ASP A 115 -14.54 -1.06 7.48
CA ASP A 115 -15.86 -1.38 6.90
C ASP A 115 -16.07 -2.89 6.73
N ARG A 116 -15.00 -3.68 6.50
CA ARG A 116 -15.07 -5.14 6.29
C ARG A 116 -15.73 -5.90 7.46
N HIS A 117 -15.61 -5.40 8.68
CA HIS A 117 -16.17 -6.04 9.87
C HIS A 117 -17.71 -5.92 9.93
N SER A 118 -18.27 -4.96 9.21
CA SER A 118 -19.70 -4.67 9.20
C SER A 118 -20.40 -5.07 7.89
N ASN A 119 -19.63 -5.66 6.94
CA ASN A 119 -20.16 -5.94 5.59
C ASN A 119 -19.49 -7.19 4.98
N GLU A 120 -20.29 -8.27 4.81
CA GLU A 120 -19.80 -9.55 4.26
C GLU A 120 -19.26 -9.43 2.83
N GLU A 121 -19.87 -8.57 1.99
CA GLU A 121 -19.42 -8.36 0.62
C GLU A 121 -18.00 -7.74 0.60
N LEU A 122 -17.73 -6.80 1.52
CA LEU A 122 -16.39 -6.24 1.69
C LEU A 122 -15.42 -7.23 2.33
N ALA A 123 -15.87 -8.07 3.24
CA ALA A 123 -15.04 -9.12 3.81
C ALA A 123 -14.54 -10.08 2.72
N ALA A 124 -15.40 -10.43 1.74
CA ALA A 124 -15.03 -11.23 0.57
C ALA A 124 -14.01 -10.47 -0.32
N VAL A 125 -14.26 -9.19 -0.62
CA VAL A 125 -13.33 -8.32 -1.37
C VAL A 125 -11.95 -8.29 -0.70
N VAL A 126 -11.90 -8.09 0.61
CA VAL A 126 -10.63 -8.08 1.37
C VAL A 126 -9.96 -9.45 1.34
N GLY A 127 -10.73 -10.54 1.36
CA GLY A 127 -10.22 -11.91 1.25
C GLY A 127 -9.54 -12.19 -0.10
N GLU A 128 -9.93 -11.50 -1.16
CA GLU A 128 -9.29 -11.57 -2.48
C GLU A 128 -8.04 -10.70 -2.60
N LEU A 129 -7.87 -9.76 -1.65
CA LEU A 129 -6.68 -8.92 -1.61
C LEU A 129 -5.52 -9.71 -1.01
N ASP A 130 -4.56 -10.02 -1.86
CA ASP A 130 -3.31 -10.61 -1.41
C ASP A 130 -2.49 -9.53 -0.67
N TYR A 131 -2.72 -9.40 0.64
CA TYR A 131 -1.95 -8.52 1.55
C TYR A 131 -0.47 -8.92 1.78
N PRO A 132 0.08 -9.96 1.12
CA PRO A 132 1.34 -10.57 1.47
C PRO A 132 2.57 -9.69 1.19
N ASP A 133 2.54 -8.76 0.22
CA ASP A 133 3.78 -8.09 -0.19
C ASP A 133 4.31 -7.15 0.90
N TYR A 134 3.46 -6.36 1.51
CA TYR A 134 3.83 -5.52 2.64
C TYR A 134 4.29 -6.35 3.84
N ILE A 135 3.51 -7.36 4.23
CA ILE A 135 3.84 -8.25 5.36
C ILE A 135 5.10 -9.07 5.05
N ARG A 136 5.24 -9.58 3.82
CA ARG A 136 6.44 -10.31 3.39
C ARG A 136 7.69 -9.45 3.45
N SER A 137 7.63 -8.23 2.94
CA SER A 137 8.75 -7.28 2.93
C SER A 137 9.19 -6.91 4.34
N THR A 138 8.25 -6.59 5.22
CA THR A 138 8.54 -6.23 6.62
C THR A 138 9.13 -7.41 7.39
N ARG A 139 8.58 -8.62 7.22
CA ARG A 139 9.14 -9.84 7.80
C ARG A 139 10.54 -10.16 7.28
N ALA A 140 10.81 -9.87 6.00
CA ALA A 140 12.14 -10.08 5.40
C ALA A 140 13.17 -9.12 6.00
N LEU A 141 12.80 -7.86 6.25
CA LEU A 141 13.62 -6.87 6.93
C LEU A 141 14.07 -7.36 8.31
N VAL A 142 13.10 -7.77 9.15
CA VAL A 142 13.39 -8.28 10.50
C VAL A 142 14.22 -9.56 10.47
N ARG A 143 13.92 -10.50 9.57
CA ARG A 143 14.72 -11.72 9.42
C ARG A 143 16.18 -11.45 9.02
N ARG A 144 16.42 -10.40 8.22
CA ARG A 144 17.80 -9.98 7.92
C ARG A 144 18.51 -9.48 9.16
N ALA A 145 17.86 -8.65 9.98
CA ALA A 145 18.42 -8.15 11.22
C ALA A 145 18.79 -9.28 12.20
N VAL A 146 17.89 -10.29 12.34
CA VAL A 146 18.20 -11.50 13.13
C VAL A 146 19.46 -12.23 12.60
N ARG A 147 19.55 -12.43 11.27
CA ARG A 147 20.71 -13.09 10.68
C ARG A 147 22.02 -12.31 10.85
N ARG A 148 21.96 -10.99 10.94
CA ARG A 148 23.12 -10.13 11.23
C ARG A 148 23.44 -10.03 12.72
N GLY A 149 22.64 -10.69 13.58
CA GLY A 149 22.83 -10.64 15.04
C GLY A 149 22.44 -9.31 15.69
N GLU A 150 21.72 -8.47 14.98
CA GLU A 150 21.31 -7.13 15.44
C GLU A 150 20.21 -7.16 16.49
N ILE A 151 19.37 -8.20 16.46
CA ILE A 151 18.26 -8.43 17.41
C ILE A 151 18.13 -9.91 17.76
N ASP A 152 17.45 -10.19 18.88
CA ASP A 152 17.16 -11.53 19.34
C ASP A 152 16.25 -12.31 18.36
N PRO A 153 16.56 -13.57 18.00
CA PRO A 153 15.74 -14.40 17.13
C PRO A 153 14.36 -14.74 17.71
N GLY A 154 14.16 -14.61 19.02
CA GLY A 154 12.86 -14.82 19.67
C GLY A 154 11.83 -13.72 19.40
N ILE A 155 12.23 -12.58 18.83
CA ILE A 155 11.32 -11.48 18.51
C ILE A 155 10.52 -11.82 17.25
N THR A 156 9.20 -11.82 17.40
CA THR A 156 8.29 -12.05 16.27
C THR A 156 8.41 -10.94 15.23
N PRO A 157 8.74 -11.26 13.95
CA PRO A 157 8.91 -10.25 12.91
C PRO A 157 7.71 -9.32 12.71
N THR A 158 6.48 -9.84 12.87
CA THR A 158 5.26 -9.05 12.81
C THR A 158 5.14 -8.01 13.91
N LEU A 159 5.64 -8.31 15.12
CA LEU A 159 5.55 -7.38 16.25
C LEU A 159 6.24 -6.04 15.94
N ILE A 160 7.44 -6.08 15.36
CA ILE A 160 8.16 -4.84 15.01
C ILE A 160 7.39 -4.04 13.95
N ALA A 161 6.85 -4.74 12.95
CA ALA A 161 6.02 -4.10 11.92
C ALA A 161 4.77 -3.45 12.53
N ASP A 162 4.08 -4.18 13.42
CA ASP A 162 2.85 -3.72 14.07
C ASP A 162 3.12 -2.51 14.98
N LEU A 163 4.23 -2.51 15.72
CA LEU A 163 4.63 -1.38 16.55
C LEU A 163 4.86 -0.12 15.72
N VAL A 164 5.61 -0.21 14.62
CA VAL A 164 5.92 0.96 13.79
C VAL A 164 4.69 1.40 12.99
N ALA A 165 4.08 0.49 12.24
CA ALA A 165 2.94 0.82 11.37
C ALA A 165 1.71 1.21 12.17
N GLY A 166 1.42 0.51 13.27
CA GLY A 166 0.28 0.79 14.15
C GLY A 166 0.42 2.15 14.84
N ALA A 167 1.60 2.45 15.40
CA ALA A 167 1.85 3.74 16.04
C ALA A 167 1.68 4.90 15.05
N ILE A 168 2.26 4.81 13.86
CA ILE A 168 2.13 5.84 12.80
C ILE A 168 0.66 6.00 12.39
N THR A 169 -0.03 4.89 12.13
CA THR A 169 -1.44 4.93 11.71
C THR A 169 -2.31 5.58 12.78
N THR A 170 -2.12 5.23 14.04
CA THR A 170 -2.84 5.83 15.15
C THR A 170 -2.51 7.31 15.30
N HIS A 171 -1.23 7.67 15.24
CA HIS A 171 -0.78 9.06 15.34
C HIS A 171 -1.44 9.96 14.28
N VAL A 172 -1.37 9.58 13.00
CA VAL A 172 -1.98 10.35 11.90
C VAL A 172 -3.48 10.49 12.07
N ARG A 173 -4.16 9.44 12.53
CA ARG A 173 -5.63 9.46 12.69
C ARG A 173 -6.11 10.24 13.91
N SER A 174 -5.30 10.29 14.97
CA SER A 174 -5.62 10.98 16.20
C SER A 174 -5.18 12.44 16.20
N THR A 175 -4.34 12.84 15.24
CA THR A 175 -3.85 14.23 15.16
C THR A 175 -4.87 15.08 14.40
N PRO A 176 -5.41 16.15 15.04
CA PRO A 176 -6.35 17.05 14.39
C PRO A 176 -5.75 17.72 13.15
N PRO A 177 -6.57 17.99 12.10
CA PRO A 177 -6.12 18.74 10.93
C PRO A 177 -5.53 20.09 11.35
N GLY A 178 -4.36 20.45 10.84
CA GLY A 178 -3.66 21.71 11.11
C GLY A 178 -2.63 21.66 12.25
N LEU A 179 -2.56 20.58 13.04
CA LEU A 179 -1.51 20.38 14.04
C LEU A 179 -0.34 19.52 13.56
N ALA A 180 -0.46 18.91 12.40
CA ALA A 180 0.58 18.08 11.79
C ALA A 180 1.59 18.98 11.04
N GLU A 181 2.44 19.73 11.77
CA GLU A 181 3.59 20.39 11.16
C GLU A 181 4.65 19.34 10.76
N VAL A 182 5.24 19.52 9.57
CA VAL A 182 6.24 18.60 8.99
C VAL A 182 7.43 18.35 9.96
N ALA A 183 7.83 19.38 10.72
CA ALA A 183 8.90 19.28 11.71
C ALA A 183 8.57 18.31 12.86
N HIS A 184 7.31 18.26 13.29
CA HIS A 184 6.87 17.33 14.33
C HIS A 184 6.81 15.87 13.80
N THR A 185 6.54 15.67 12.51
CA THR A 185 6.51 14.34 11.88
C THR A 185 7.87 13.65 11.93
N GLU A 186 8.95 14.34 11.54
CA GLU A 186 10.31 13.79 11.58
C GLU A 186 10.77 13.47 13.00
N THR A 187 10.50 14.37 13.94
CA THR A 187 10.80 14.15 15.37
C THR A 187 10.06 12.91 15.90
N TYR A 188 8.77 12.79 15.57
CA TYR A 188 7.97 11.64 15.97
C TYR A 188 8.51 10.32 15.39
N LEU A 189 8.83 10.28 14.09
CA LEU A 189 9.37 9.08 13.45
C LEU A 189 10.71 8.66 14.07
N THR A 190 11.58 9.62 14.35
CA THR A 190 12.86 9.37 15.01
C THR A 190 12.65 8.76 16.39
N GLN A 191 11.83 9.38 17.23
CA GLN A 191 11.55 8.89 18.59
C GLN A 191 10.86 7.52 18.58
N LEU A 192 9.94 7.27 17.63
CA LEU A 192 9.28 5.99 17.49
C LEU A 192 10.28 4.88 17.19
N VAL A 193 11.10 5.06 16.14
CA VAL A 193 12.09 4.05 15.73
C VAL A 193 13.11 3.80 16.84
N ASP A 194 13.64 4.85 17.49
CA ASP A 194 14.58 4.72 18.60
C ASP A 194 13.96 3.98 19.79
N THR A 195 12.68 4.19 20.05
CA THR A 195 11.96 3.49 21.13
C THR A 195 11.78 2.01 20.79
N VAL A 196 11.40 1.69 19.56
CA VAL A 196 11.29 0.29 19.10
C VAL A 196 12.64 -0.40 19.15
N LEU A 197 13.71 0.21 18.63
CA LEU A 197 15.06 -0.35 18.64
C LEU A 197 15.55 -0.67 20.05
N ARG A 198 15.34 0.23 21.00
CA ARG A 198 15.66 -0.01 22.42
C ARG A 198 14.81 -1.15 22.98
N GLY A 199 13.51 -1.19 22.69
CA GLY A 199 12.61 -2.21 23.17
C GLY A 199 12.92 -3.62 22.68
N VAL A 200 13.48 -3.74 21.47
CA VAL A 200 13.89 -5.03 20.89
C VAL A 200 15.35 -5.39 21.17
N GLY A 201 16.07 -4.59 21.98
CA GLY A 201 17.47 -4.85 22.32
C GLY A 201 18.39 -4.78 21.11
N TYR A 202 18.14 -3.83 20.20
CA TYR A 202 18.95 -3.64 19.00
C TYR A 202 20.43 -3.40 19.35
N ARG A 203 21.31 -4.11 18.64
CA ARG A 203 22.76 -3.99 18.74
C ARG A 203 23.27 -3.41 17.44
N HIS A 204 23.87 -2.23 17.51
CA HIS A 204 24.49 -1.63 16.35
C HIS A 204 25.63 -2.54 15.85
N PRO A 205 25.71 -2.87 14.54
CA PRO A 205 26.85 -3.59 14.00
C PRO A 205 28.11 -2.77 14.29
N SER A 206 29.00 -3.32 15.14
CA SER A 206 30.30 -2.70 15.40
C SER A 206 31.11 -2.76 14.10
N ALA A 207 31.81 -1.69 13.77
CA ALA A 207 32.72 -1.60 12.59
C ALA A 207 33.97 -2.52 12.70
N GLN A 208 33.92 -3.60 13.48
CA GLN A 208 35.04 -4.43 13.86
C GLN A 208 34.94 -5.92 13.49
N ASP A 209 34.34 -6.25 12.34
CA ASP A 209 34.53 -7.56 11.71
C ASP A 209 34.95 -7.38 10.25
N SER A 210 36.03 -6.61 10.02
CA SER A 210 36.85 -6.83 8.84
C SER A 210 37.67 -8.08 9.13
N PRO A 211 37.63 -9.16 8.31
CA PRO A 211 38.53 -10.29 8.46
C PRO A 211 39.94 -9.77 8.36
N GLY A 212 40.71 -9.95 9.46
CA GLY A 212 42.12 -9.59 9.51
C GLY A 212 42.85 -10.20 8.33
N ASP A 213 43.55 -9.34 7.64
CA ASP A 213 44.61 -9.65 6.66
C ASP A 213 45.72 -10.39 7.43
N ASP A 214 45.62 -11.71 7.52
CA ASP A 214 46.77 -12.54 7.94
C ASP A 214 47.64 -12.77 6.71
N THR A 215 48.69 -11.99 6.65
CA THR A 215 49.88 -12.14 5.77
C THR A 215 50.72 -13.31 6.22
#